data_a530896e548258a83e44cc5e81bc026c
#
_entry.id   a530896e548258a83e44cc5e81bc026c
#
_cell.length_a   1.000
_cell.length_b   1.000
_cell.length_c   1.000
_cell.angle_alpha   90.00
_cell.angle_beta   90.00
_cell.angle_gamma   90.00
#
_symmetry.space_group_name_H-M   'P 1'
#
loop_
_entity.id
_entity.type
_entity.pdbx_description
1 polymer ?
#
loop_
_entity_poly.entity_id
_entity_poly.type
_entity_poly.pdbx_seq_one_letter_code
_entity_poly.pdbx_strand_id
1 'polypeptide(L)'
;MQEFEFVDNGVFEKDGVEYRNKGQVEIKDKLFYLFVTSDVPNFAPLYLKDTKRFVVLVVTGDKAREATEEERVILQCKCRRCINCGEVITKEDWIWVDEDTLCADCYENLLGEEIEICDICGCAHFSDNDRMIYIQEEEQLICDECAERHYFQCRNCGTWTKEPLLMTDGDYICNECFETGDYYICDDCGNVIDPHTDGVTIRSDSVYCEDCTFEHADPNEEYIHEYGYSPCIMFNEGNELNSCPKKGERYFGLEIETECTGDITEVIENENYYWATDDSSIQCLNGGCAAEIVTQPTTFKAWHNYSDAFFDALENNCVTNNSCGLHIHVNRNSVSDETIEKAMLFISKHYEKVTIFADRLMCNICSYAGNNLEHYKDYYPNSKSVKEEINIVKRGKDNVQHKYLAINTLHKNTYEFRIFNSTVDKDRILAYIEFVNALLEYCSKSNYLQIYKFNFWNLAEYAKGENKYKHLMHRFYTIKNEIY
;
A
#
# COMPACT_ATOMS: atom_id res chain seq x y z
N MET A 1 24.64 24.95 -24.63
CA MET A 1 25.49 23.95 -23.94
C MET A 1 26.73 23.76 -24.79
N GLN A 2 27.89 23.67 -24.16
CA GLN A 2 29.15 23.47 -24.86
C GLN A 2 29.28 21.99 -25.24
N GLU A 3 29.49 21.69 -26.52
CA GLU A 3 29.77 20.33 -27.00
C GLU A 3 31.29 20.16 -27.07
N PHE A 4 31.79 18.97 -26.80
CA PHE A 4 33.19 18.60 -26.86
C PHE A 4 33.34 17.19 -27.48
N GLU A 5 34.54 16.85 -27.93
CA GLU A 5 34.85 15.51 -28.44
C GLU A 5 34.85 14.52 -27.28
N PHE A 6 34.08 13.41 -27.41
CA PHE A 6 33.97 12.40 -26.39
C PHE A 6 35.00 11.30 -26.60
N VAL A 7 35.80 11.05 -25.58
CA VAL A 7 36.70 9.91 -25.52
C VAL A 7 36.38 9.13 -24.26
N ASP A 8 35.83 7.94 -24.42
CA ASP A 8 35.55 7.05 -23.29
C ASP A 8 36.86 6.35 -22.85
N ASN A 9 37.57 6.98 -21.93
CA ASN A 9 38.73 6.39 -21.25
C ASN A 9 38.40 6.02 -19.78
N GLY A 10 37.13 5.99 -19.40
CA GLY A 10 36.67 5.72 -18.04
C GLY A 10 36.84 6.91 -17.08
N VAL A 11 37.40 8.04 -17.54
CA VAL A 11 37.66 9.21 -16.71
C VAL A 11 37.18 10.48 -17.42
N PHE A 12 36.59 11.40 -16.67
CA PHE A 12 36.21 12.74 -17.11
C PHE A 12 36.75 13.77 -16.13
N GLU A 13 37.39 14.81 -16.61
CA GLU A 13 37.91 15.89 -15.78
C GLU A 13 37.10 17.18 -16.00
N LYS A 14 36.70 17.82 -14.90
CA LYS A 14 36.00 19.10 -14.92
C LYS A 14 36.47 19.95 -13.74
N ASP A 15 36.90 21.19 -14.03
CA ASP A 15 37.36 22.17 -13.04
C ASP A 15 38.46 21.63 -12.09
N GLY A 16 39.33 20.76 -12.62
CA GLY A 16 40.41 20.11 -11.86
C GLY A 16 39.95 18.96 -10.96
N VAL A 17 38.73 18.47 -11.12
CA VAL A 17 38.18 17.30 -10.41
C VAL A 17 38.07 16.14 -11.39
N GLU A 18 38.59 14.98 -10.99
CA GLU A 18 38.47 13.72 -11.73
C GLU A 18 37.20 13.00 -11.37
N TYR A 19 36.44 12.56 -12.38
CA TYR A 19 35.26 11.74 -12.28
C TYR A 19 35.46 10.42 -13.02
N ARG A 20 35.02 9.31 -12.42
CA ARG A 20 35.14 7.97 -13.03
C ARG A 20 33.81 7.51 -13.57
N ASN A 21 33.82 6.91 -14.76
CA ASN A 21 32.65 6.31 -15.35
C ASN A 21 32.11 5.16 -14.45
N LYS A 22 30.84 5.18 -14.14
CA LYS A 22 30.12 4.20 -13.34
C LYS A 22 28.91 3.59 -14.06
N GLY A 23 28.87 3.75 -15.39
CA GLY A 23 27.84 3.13 -16.22
C GLY A 23 27.36 4.02 -17.35
N GLN A 24 26.68 3.39 -18.28
CA GLN A 24 26.02 4.04 -19.39
C GLN A 24 24.55 3.59 -19.46
N VAL A 25 23.69 4.47 -19.92
CA VAL A 25 22.25 4.23 -20.01
C VAL A 25 21.72 4.80 -21.32
N GLU A 26 20.94 4.02 -22.05
CA GLU A 26 20.27 4.47 -23.26
C GLU A 26 18.78 4.77 -22.95
N ILE A 27 18.35 6.01 -23.22
CA ILE A 27 16.95 6.42 -23.04
C ILE A 27 16.51 7.26 -24.24
N LYS A 28 15.48 6.83 -24.94
CA LYS A 28 14.92 7.55 -26.11
C LYS A 28 15.99 7.88 -27.15
N ASP A 29 16.76 6.88 -27.57
CA ASP A 29 17.83 6.99 -28.57
C ASP A 29 18.97 7.96 -28.19
N LYS A 30 19.11 8.28 -26.91
CA LYS A 30 20.23 9.05 -26.35
C LYS A 30 21.03 8.18 -25.41
N LEU A 31 22.35 8.19 -25.61
CA LEU A 31 23.30 7.50 -24.75
C LEU A 31 23.83 8.46 -23.68
N PHE A 32 23.65 8.09 -22.43
CA PHE A 32 24.11 8.82 -21.26
C PHE A 32 25.24 8.08 -20.58
N TYR A 33 26.30 8.79 -20.25
CA TYR A 33 27.39 8.28 -19.40
C TYR A 33 27.33 8.95 -18.04
N LEU A 34 27.46 8.17 -16.98
CA LEU A 34 27.36 8.62 -15.60
C LEU A 34 28.72 8.52 -14.92
N PHE A 35 29.24 9.66 -14.49
CA PHE A 35 30.54 9.81 -13.87
C PHE A 35 30.39 10.25 -12.42
N VAL A 36 31.25 9.70 -11.55
CA VAL A 36 31.18 9.91 -10.09
C VAL A 36 32.61 10.23 -9.59
N THR A 37 32.71 11.16 -8.63
CA THR A 37 34.00 11.46 -7.96
C THR A 37 34.45 10.31 -7.06
N SER A 38 35.73 10.18 -6.84
CA SER A 38 36.31 9.06 -6.05
C SER A 38 35.98 9.08 -4.56
N ASP A 39 35.49 10.21 -4.05
CA ASP A 39 35.10 10.37 -2.64
C ASP A 39 33.69 9.89 -2.34
N VAL A 40 32.92 9.50 -3.37
CA VAL A 40 31.56 8.97 -3.18
C VAL A 40 31.64 7.44 -2.98
N PRO A 41 31.27 6.92 -1.78
CA PRO A 41 31.26 5.49 -1.52
C PRO A 41 30.30 4.73 -2.46
N ASN A 42 30.54 3.44 -2.71
CA ASN A 42 29.70 2.62 -3.57
C ASN A 42 28.26 2.54 -3.05
N PHE A 43 28.09 2.45 -1.73
CA PHE A 43 26.78 2.39 -1.06
C PHE A 43 26.05 3.74 -1.01
N ALA A 44 26.67 4.85 -1.42
CA ALA A 44 25.98 6.13 -1.43
C ALA A 44 24.91 6.15 -2.54
N PRO A 45 23.70 6.64 -2.26
CA PRO A 45 22.62 6.69 -3.25
C PRO A 45 23.01 7.58 -4.44
N LEU A 46 22.46 7.25 -5.61
CA LEU A 46 22.62 8.06 -6.82
C LEU A 46 21.86 9.39 -6.64
N TYR A 47 22.59 10.51 -6.65
CA TYR A 47 22.01 11.84 -6.51
C TYR A 47 22.45 12.79 -7.64
N LEU A 48 21.82 12.64 -8.81
CA LEU A 48 22.22 13.34 -10.05
C LEU A 48 22.01 14.86 -10.03
N LYS A 49 21.37 15.41 -8.99
CA LYS A 49 21.28 16.86 -8.76
C LYS A 49 22.57 17.44 -8.18
N ASP A 50 23.38 16.63 -7.52
CA ASP A 50 24.68 17.03 -7.01
C ASP A 50 25.71 17.03 -8.16
N THR A 51 25.79 18.16 -8.87
CA THR A 51 26.69 18.33 -10.03
C THR A 51 28.17 18.43 -9.65
N LYS A 52 28.50 18.46 -8.36
CA LYS A 52 29.90 18.44 -7.87
C LYS A 52 30.44 17.02 -7.75
N ARG A 53 29.55 16.05 -7.46
CA ARG A 53 29.93 14.65 -7.27
C ARG A 53 29.50 13.75 -8.42
N PHE A 54 28.45 14.15 -9.16
CA PHE A 54 27.87 13.36 -10.25
C PHE A 54 27.81 14.20 -11.53
N VAL A 55 28.51 13.76 -12.58
CA VAL A 55 28.41 14.35 -13.91
C VAL A 55 27.74 13.38 -14.86
N VAL A 56 26.80 13.89 -15.64
CA VAL A 56 26.09 13.13 -16.67
C VAL A 56 26.38 13.73 -18.01
N LEU A 57 26.94 12.93 -18.91
CA LEU A 57 27.22 13.31 -20.30
C LEU A 57 26.20 12.64 -21.24
N VAL A 58 25.66 13.42 -22.16
CA VAL A 58 24.86 12.92 -23.30
C VAL A 58 25.79 12.83 -24.50
N VAL A 59 25.95 11.63 -25.05
CA VAL A 59 26.84 11.34 -26.16
C VAL A 59 26.02 11.11 -27.43
N THR A 60 26.45 11.73 -28.53
CA THR A 60 25.86 11.57 -29.86
C THR A 60 26.99 11.47 -30.88
N GLY A 61 27.29 10.27 -31.36
CA GLY A 61 28.48 9.99 -32.16
C GLY A 61 29.75 10.29 -31.37
N ASP A 62 30.66 11.09 -31.97
CA ASP A 62 31.92 11.46 -31.34
C ASP A 62 31.81 12.71 -30.42
N LYS A 63 30.61 13.24 -30.22
CA LYS A 63 30.40 14.46 -29.43
C LYS A 63 29.65 14.18 -28.15
N ALA A 64 30.00 14.90 -27.10
CA ALA A 64 29.31 14.88 -25.83
C ALA A 64 28.97 16.29 -25.35
N ARG A 65 27.97 16.36 -24.53
CA ARG A 65 27.59 17.54 -23.73
C ARG A 65 27.12 17.11 -22.34
N GLU A 66 27.14 18.03 -21.40
CA GLU A 66 26.47 17.76 -20.12
C GLU A 66 24.95 17.66 -20.29
N ALA A 67 24.34 16.78 -19.52
CA ALA A 67 22.90 16.62 -19.47
C ALA A 67 22.23 17.88 -18.88
N THR A 68 21.05 18.21 -19.40
CA THR A 68 20.19 19.25 -18.84
C THR A 68 19.62 18.80 -17.48
N GLU A 69 19.09 19.75 -16.71
CA GLU A 69 18.42 19.43 -15.44
C GLU A 69 17.23 18.49 -15.65
N GLU A 70 16.44 18.69 -16.70
CA GLU A 70 15.33 17.80 -17.06
C GLU A 70 15.79 16.37 -17.39
N GLU A 71 16.89 16.23 -18.13
CA GLU A 71 17.48 14.92 -18.45
C GLU A 71 18.01 14.23 -17.19
N ARG A 72 18.63 14.96 -16.27
CA ARG A 72 19.10 14.44 -14.97
C ARG A 72 17.94 13.95 -14.09
N VAL A 73 16.83 14.68 -14.06
CA VAL A 73 15.63 14.28 -13.33
C VAL A 73 15.04 12.99 -13.89
N ILE A 74 14.99 12.85 -15.22
CA ILE A 74 14.52 11.62 -15.86
C ILE A 74 15.41 10.43 -15.50
N LEU A 75 16.73 10.61 -15.54
CA LEU A 75 17.69 9.57 -15.19
C LEU A 75 17.62 9.20 -13.71
N GLN A 76 17.47 10.19 -12.81
CA GLN A 76 17.32 9.96 -11.37
C GLN A 76 16.13 9.02 -11.04
N CYS A 77 15.08 9.07 -11.86
CA CYS A 77 13.93 8.20 -11.70
C CYS A 77 14.10 6.79 -12.29
N LYS A 78 15.13 6.60 -13.14
CA LYS A 78 15.32 5.38 -13.91
C LYS A 78 16.60 4.62 -13.57
N CYS A 79 17.47 5.20 -12.77
CA CYS A 79 18.77 4.62 -12.45
C CYS A 79 18.96 4.50 -10.94
N ARG A 80 19.74 3.48 -10.55
CA ARG A 80 20.23 3.26 -9.18
C ARG A 80 21.73 3.00 -9.24
N ARG A 81 22.37 2.93 -8.09
CA ARG A 81 23.75 2.44 -7.97
C ARG A 81 23.73 1.04 -7.37
N CYS A 82 24.52 0.17 -7.93
CA CYS A 82 24.84 -1.10 -7.28
C CYS A 82 25.60 -0.80 -5.98
N ILE A 83 25.09 -1.28 -4.85
CA ILE A 83 25.69 -1.03 -3.54
C ILE A 83 27.10 -1.65 -3.43
N ASN A 84 27.33 -2.77 -4.10
CA ASN A 84 28.60 -3.49 -4.05
C ASN A 84 29.66 -2.86 -4.95
N CYS A 85 29.46 -2.75 -6.28
CA CYS A 85 30.48 -2.23 -7.20
C CYS A 85 30.36 -0.71 -7.47
N GLY A 86 29.25 -0.09 -7.09
CA GLY A 86 28.98 1.34 -7.31
C GLY A 86 28.66 1.71 -8.76
N GLU A 87 28.49 0.74 -9.64
CA GLU A 87 28.06 0.97 -11.01
C GLU A 87 26.62 1.45 -11.08
N VAL A 88 26.31 2.26 -12.09
CA VAL A 88 24.96 2.76 -12.30
C VAL A 88 24.20 1.78 -13.18
N ILE A 89 23.05 1.34 -12.70
CA ILE A 89 22.19 0.36 -13.32
C ILE A 89 20.80 0.94 -13.63
N THR A 90 20.17 0.45 -14.69
CA THR A 90 18.82 0.87 -15.08
C THR A 90 17.74 0.09 -14.33
N LYS A 91 16.52 0.58 -14.36
CA LYS A 91 15.37 -0.06 -13.74
C LYS A 91 15.12 -1.50 -14.25
N GLU A 92 15.57 -1.80 -15.44
CA GLU A 92 15.40 -3.11 -16.08
C GLU A 92 16.48 -4.12 -15.62
N ASP A 93 17.61 -3.62 -15.09
CA ASP A 93 18.79 -4.41 -14.77
C ASP A 93 19.07 -4.50 -13.26
N TRP A 94 18.36 -3.76 -12.42
CA TRP A 94 18.61 -3.81 -10.99
C TRP A 94 17.84 -4.93 -10.29
N ILE A 95 18.48 -5.52 -9.32
CA ILE A 95 17.89 -6.53 -8.43
C ILE A 95 17.83 -5.93 -7.04
N TRP A 96 16.67 -5.98 -6.43
CA TRP A 96 16.46 -5.55 -5.06
C TRP A 96 16.94 -6.62 -4.09
N VAL A 97 17.72 -6.20 -3.11
CA VAL A 97 18.09 -6.99 -1.95
C VAL A 97 17.87 -6.08 -0.75
N ASP A 98 16.90 -6.38 0.08
CA ASP A 98 16.39 -5.48 1.13
C ASP A 98 16.00 -4.10 0.57
N GLU A 99 16.58 -3.02 1.10
CA GLU A 99 16.36 -1.65 0.65
C GLU A 99 17.35 -1.21 -0.45
N ASP A 100 18.31 -2.07 -0.79
CA ASP A 100 19.42 -1.77 -1.68
C ASP A 100 19.24 -2.38 -3.07
N THR A 101 20.06 -1.91 -4.02
CA THR A 101 20.05 -2.40 -5.39
C THR A 101 21.41 -2.98 -5.78
N LEU A 102 21.38 -4.11 -6.46
CA LEU A 102 22.56 -4.78 -7.05
C LEU A 102 22.42 -4.89 -8.57
N CYS A 103 23.55 -4.88 -9.27
CA CYS A 103 23.61 -5.35 -10.66
C CYS A 103 23.59 -6.89 -10.68
N ALA A 104 23.25 -7.47 -11.83
CA ALA A 104 23.16 -8.91 -11.99
C ALA A 104 24.46 -9.64 -11.61
N ASP A 105 25.61 -9.14 -12.07
CA ASP A 105 26.91 -9.77 -11.78
C ASP A 105 27.21 -9.78 -10.27
N CYS A 106 26.92 -8.68 -9.55
CA CYS A 106 27.13 -8.63 -8.11
C CYS A 106 26.15 -9.52 -7.37
N TYR A 107 24.89 -9.56 -7.79
CA TYR A 107 23.90 -10.44 -7.22
C TYR A 107 24.27 -11.92 -7.36
N GLU A 108 24.64 -12.36 -8.58
CA GLU A 108 25.06 -13.75 -8.83
C GLU A 108 26.30 -14.14 -8.01
N ASN A 109 27.24 -13.22 -7.82
CA ASN A 109 28.47 -13.48 -7.04
C ASN A 109 28.23 -13.57 -5.54
N LEU A 110 27.19 -12.91 -5.01
CA LEU A 110 26.88 -12.88 -3.58
C LEU A 110 25.80 -13.92 -3.18
N LEU A 111 25.07 -14.45 -4.18
CA LEU A 111 23.99 -15.40 -3.94
C LEU A 111 24.49 -16.70 -3.29
N GLY A 112 23.90 -17.07 -2.16
CA GLY A 112 24.26 -18.25 -1.39
C GLY A 112 25.45 -18.08 -0.43
N GLU A 113 26.16 -16.94 -0.47
CA GLU A 113 27.20 -16.58 0.48
C GLU A 113 26.80 -15.41 1.37
N GLU A 114 26.39 -14.29 0.76
CA GLU A 114 26.01 -13.06 1.45
C GLU A 114 24.53 -12.67 1.16
N ILE A 115 23.87 -13.37 0.23
CA ILE A 115 22.47 -13.16 -0.13
C ILE A 115 21.72 -14.48 -0.05
N GLU A 116 20.62 -14.47 0.65
CA GLU A 116 19.68 -15.58 0.78
C GLU A 116 18.32 -15.20 0.17
N ILE A 117 17.60 -16.20 -0.31
CA ILE A 117 16.28 -16.01 -0.93
C ILE A 117 15.21 -16.57 0.00
N CYS A 118 14.18 -15.79 0.25
CA CYS A 118 13.02 -16.25 1.00
C CYS A 118 12.21 -17.28 0.20
N ASP A 119 12.02 -18.46 0.78
CA ASP A 119 11.29 -19.57 0.13
C ASP A 119 9.80 -19.27 -0.11
N ILE A 120 9.23 -18.29 0.57
CA ILE A 120 7.81 -17.90 0.43
C ILE A 120 7.62 -16.82 -0.62
N CYS A 121 8.29 -15.67 -0.47
CA CYS A 121 8.06 -14.52 -1.35
C CYS A 121 9.07 -14.43 -2.50
N GLY A 122 10.17 -15.18 -2.45
CA GLY A 122 11.25 -15.12 -3.42
C GLY A 122 12.09 -13.84 -3.35
N CYS A 123 11.89 -13.00 -2.35
CA CYS A 123 12.72 -11.81 -2.14
C CYS A 123 14.12 -12.21 -1.66
N ALA A 124 15.11 -11.46 -2.11
CA ALA A 124 16.49 -11.64 -1.72
C ALA A 124 16.83 -10.70 -0.55
N HIS A 125 17.57 -11.21 0.42
CA HIS A 125 18.00 -10.51 1.62
C HIS A 125 19.48 -10.74 1.90
N PHE A 126 20.15 -9.75 2.51
CA PHE A 126 21.53 -9.94 2.97
C PHE A 126 21.55 -10.81 4.22
N SER A 127 22.45 -11.80 4.23
CA SER A 127 22.58 -12.78 5.33
C SER A 127 23.01 -12.14 6.66
N ASP A 128 23.66 -10.96 6.62
CA ASP A 128 24.15 -10.24 7.80
C ASP A 128 23.07 -9.37 8.49
N ASN A 129 21.87 -9.26 7.91
CA ASN A 129 20.81 -8.40 8.41
C ASN A 129 19.89 -9.07 9.44
N ASP A 130 20.16 -10.31 9.85
CA ASP A 130 19.30 -11.11 10.75
C ASP A 130 17.80 -11.17 10.33
N ARG A 131 17.52 -10.87 9.05
CA ARG A 131 16.16 -10.86 8.49
C ARG A 131 15.69 -12.23 8.04
N MET A 132 16.59 -13.20 7.92
CA MET A 132 16.27 -14.55 7.47
C MET A 132 16.06 -15.49 8.65
N ILE A 133 14.97 -16.20 8.63
CA ILE A 133 14.50 -17.08 9.70
C ILE A 133 14.37 -18.50 9.14
N TYR A 134 15.01 -19.46 9.78
CA TYR A 134 14.87 -20.87 9.42
C TYR A 134 13.71 -21.51 10.19
N ILE A 135 12.71 -21.97 9.47
CA ILE A 135 11.55 -22.69 10.03
C ILE A 135 11.85 -24.17 10.04
N GLN A 136 12.11 -24.71 11.21
CA GLN A 136 12.54 -26.11 11.37
C GLN A 136 11.47 -27.12 10.95
N GLU A 137 10.20 -26.85 11.24
CA GLU A 137 9.09 -27.76 10.93
C GLU A 137 8.90 -27.98 9.41
N GLU A 138 9.22 -27.01 8.59
CA GLU A 138 9.02 -27.05 7.14
C GLU A 138 10.34 -27.07 6.35
N GLU A 139 11.48 -27.02 7.02
CA GLU A 139 12.81 -26.95 6.42
C GLU A 139 12.94 -25.75 5.44
N GLN A 140 12.32 -24.61 5.75
CA GLN A 140 12.29 -23.42 4.91
C GLN A 140 13.08 -22.27 5.51
N LEU A 141 13.75 -21.51 4.64
CA LEU A 141 14.40 -20.26 4.98
C LEU A 141 13.53 -19.09 4.50
N ILE A 142 13.00 -18.30 5.41
CA ILE A 142 12.03 -17.25 5.09
C ILE A 142 12.45 -15.90 5.68
N CYS A 143 12.02 -14.80 5.07
CA CYS A 143 12.29 -13.48 5.63
C CYS A 143 11.36 -13.17 6.82
N ASP A 144 11.78 -12.23 7.65
CA ASP A 144 11.05 -11.70 8.80
C ASP A 144 9.61 -11.30 8.46
N GLU A 145 9.41 -10.59 7.34
CA GLU A 145 8.08 -10.19 6.87
C GLU A 145 7.19 -11.39 6.51
N CYS A 146 7.76 -12.45 5.93
CA CYS A 146 7.01 -13.67 5.66
C CYS A 146 6.77 -14.47 6.94
N ALA A 147 7.72 -14.47 7.88
CA ALA A 147 7.53 -15.10 9.18
C ALA A 147 6.37 -14.43 9.92
N GLU A 148 6.36 -13.10 10.02
CA GLU A 148 5.30 -12.34 10.68
C GLU A 148 3.91 -12.51 10.03
N ARG A 149 3.87 -12.79 8.72
CA ARG A 149 2.59 -12.97 8.00
C ARG A 149 2.01 -14.37 8.04
N HIS A 150 2.88 -15.36 8.10
CA HIS A 150 2.49 -16.75 7.88
C HIS A 150 2.70 -17.63 9.10
N TYR A 151 3.41 -17.11 10.10
CA TYR A 151 3.76 -17.81 11.33
C TYR A 151 3.55 -16.90 12.52
N PHE A 152 3.55 -17.52 13.66
CA PHE A 152 3.48 -16.87 14.96
C PHE A 152 4.72 -17.23 15.74
N GLN A 153 5.33 -16.28 16.41
CA GLN A 153 6.52 -16.53 17.21
C GLN A 153 6.12 -16.92 18.63
N CYS A 154 6.60 -18.05 19.09
CA CYS A 154 6.40 -18.47 20.47
C CYS A 154 7.14 -17.53 21.41
N ARG A 155 6.40 -16.88 22.30
CA ARG A 155 6.93 -15.95 23.31
C ARG A 155 7.96 -16.62 24.24
N ASN A 156 7.82 -17.90 24.53
CA ASN A 156 8.66 -18.61 25.49
C ASN A 156 9.99 -19.10 24.89
N CYS A 157 9.97 -19.77 23.72
CA CYS A 157 11.15 -20.32 23.08
C CYS A 157 11.62 -19.57 21.83
N GLY A 158 10.83 -18.62 21.32
CA GLY A 158 11.13 -17.87 20.10
C GLY A 158 10.93 -18.65 18.79
N THR A 159 10.48 -19.90 18.84
CA THR A 159 10.23 -20.72 17.65
C THR A 159 9.02 -20.19 16.90
N TRP A 160 9.12 -20.17 15.58
CA TRP A 160 8.02 -19.80 14.69
C TRP A 160 7.18 -21.03 14.33
N THR A 161 5.85 -20.92 14.44
CA THR A 161 4.89 -22.00 14.16
C THR A 161 3.66 -21.46 13.43
N LYS A 162 2.99 -22.30 12.65
CA LYS A 162 1.70 -21.98 12.02
C LYS A 162 0.50 -22.27 12.91
N GLU A 163 0.68 -23.10 13.87
CA GLU A 163 -0.38 -23.56 14.76
C GLU A 163 -0.06 -23.16 16.22
N PRO A 164 -0.05 -21.86 16.53
CA PRO A 164 0.17 -21.41 17.89
C PRO A 164 -1.10 -21.54 18.72
N LEU A 165 -0.91 -21.56 20.01
CA LEU A 165 -1.98 -21.30 20.96
C LEU A 165 -1.95 -19.82 21.32
N LEU A 166 -3.08 -19.16 21.23
CA LEU A 166 -3.22 -17.76 21.62
C LEU A 166 -3.28 -17.64 23.13
N MET A 167 -2.49 -16.74 23.70
CA MET A 167 -2.50 -16.44 25.12
C MET A 167 -3.49 -15.31 25.45
N THR A 168 -3.89 -15.21 26.68
CA THR A 168 -4.84 -14.21 27.18
C THR A 168 -4.33 -12.78 27.06
N ASP A 169 -3.00 -12.58 27.05
CA ASP A 169 -2.36 -11.27 26.86
C ASP A 169 -2.13 -10.91 25.37
N GLY A 170 -2.61 -11.75 24.45
CA GLY A 170 -2.49 -11.56 23.01
C GLY A 170 -1.19 -12.12 22.40
N ASP A 171 -0.27 -12.65 23.21
CA ASP A 171 0.92 -13.34 22.73
C ASP A 171 0.60 -14.77 22.27
N TYR A 172 1.61 -15.42 21.67
CA TYR A 172 1.48 -16.78 21.16
C TYR A 172 2.46 -17.73 21.82
N ILE A 173 2.02 -18.95 22.05
CA ILE A 173 2.85 -20.05 22.57
C ILE A 173 2.76 -21.28 21.65
N CYS A 174 3.87 -21.96 21.40
CA CYS A 174 3.85 -23.19 20.65
C CYS A 174 3.35 -24.38 21.53
N ASN A 175 2.86 -25.43 20.88
CA ASN A 175 2.32 -26.60 21.57
C ASN A 175 3.36 -27.26 22.50
N GLU A 176 4.63 -27.32 22.10
CA GLU A 176 5.69 -27.89 22.92
C GLU A 176 5.91 -27.11 24.24
N CYS A 177 5.92 -25.77 24.15
CA CYS A 177 6.03 -24.95 25.35
C CYS A 177 4.78 -25.01 26.21
N PHE A 178 3.61 -25.13 25.63
CA PHE A 178 2.36 -25.30 26.36
C PHE A 178 2.35 -26.64 27.11
N GLU A 179 2.72 -27.74 26.45
CA GLU A 179 2.76 -29.09 27.05
C GLU A 179 3.80 -29.24 28.17
N THR A 180 4.90 -28.49 28.07
CA THR A 180 6.01 -28.58 29.05
C THR A 180 5.96 -27.53 30.15
N GLY A 181 5.07 -26.53 30.05
CA GLY A 181 4.90 -25.45 31.02
C GLY A 181 3.66 -25.61 31.89
N ASP A 182 3.53 -24.74 32.89
CA ASP A 182 2.40 -24.71 33.81
C ASP A 182 1.32 -23.73 33.32
N TYR A 183 0.74 -24.01 32.14
CA TYR A 183 -0.27 -23.19 31.50
C TYR A 183 -1.67 -23.77 31.66
N TYR A 184 -2.68 -22.93 31.59
CA TYR A 184 -4.09 -23.33 31.58
C TYR A 184 -4.77 -22.89 30.29
N ILE A 185 -5.89 -23.52 29.93
CA ILE A 185 -6.77 -23.05 28.87
C ILE A 185 -8.02 -22.46 29.52
N CYS A 186 -8.39 -21.26 29.11
CA CYS A 186 -9.64 -20.66 29.54
C CYS A 186 -10.81 -21.43 28.90
N ASP A 187 -11.73 -21.92 29.73
CA ASP A 187 -12.88 -22.68 29.25
C ASP A 187 -13.90 -21.85 28.47
N ASP A 188 -13.86 -20.52 28.59
CA ASP A 188 -14.72 -19.63 27.83
C ASP A 188 -14.10 -19.20 26.49
N CYS A 189 -12.98 -18.50 26.53
CA CYS A 189 -12.36 -17.97 25.32
C CYS A 189 -11.41 -18.95 24.62
N GLY A 190 -11.02 -20.05 25.27
CA GLY A 190 -10.09 -21.02 24.71
C GLY A 190 -8.62 -20.57 24.67
N ASN A 191 -8.31 -19.39 25.16
CA ASN A 191 -6.94 -18.86 25.17
C ASN A 191 -6.13 -19.47 26.30
N VAL A 192 -4.83 -19.52 26.12
CA VAL A 192 -3.87 -19.99 27.10
C VAL A 192 -3.63 -18.91 28.16
N ILE A 193 -3.69 -19.30 29.42
CA ILE A 193 -3.45 -18.46 30.60
C ILE A 193 -2.07 -18.81 31.13
N ASP A 194 -1.22 -17.81 31.32
CA ASP A 194 0.02 -17.92 32.09
C ASP A 194 -0.26 -17.55 33.55
N PRO A 195 -0.29 -18.50 34.48
CA PRO A 195 -0.63 -18.23 35.87
C PRO A 195 0.39 -17.34 36.59
N HIS A 196 1.55 -17.09 35.98
CA HIS A 196 2.59 -16.21 36.54
C HIS A 196 2.37 -14.73 36.18
N THR A 197 1.64 -14.46 35.09
CA THR A 197 1.37 -13.10 34.58
C THR A 197 -0.10 -12.72 34.68
N ASP A 198 -1.01 -13.71 34.55
CA ASP A 198 -2.44 -13.51 34.48
C ASP A 198 -3.18 -14.05 35.69
N GLY A 199 -4.29 -13.44 36.02
CA GLY A 199 -5.22 -13.93 37.03
C GLY A 199 -5.93 -15.20 36.53
N VAL A 200 -5.80 -16.29 37.27
CA VAL A 200 -6.53 -17.55 37.03
C VAL A 200 -7.64 -17.70 38.05
N THR A 201 -8.86 -17.86 37.56
CA THR A 201 -10.01 -18.17 38.41
C THR A 201 -10.49 -19.59 38.12
N ILE A 202 -10.49 -20.45 39.14
CA ILE A 202 -11.00 -21.80 39.01
C ILE A 202 -12.37 -21.85 39.72
N ARG A 203 -13.43 -22.22 38.96
CA ARG A 203 -14.80 -22.40 39.47
C ARG A 203 -15.32 -23.76 39.07
N SER A 204 -15.61 -24.62 40.02
CA SER A 204 -16.31 -25.91 39.81
C SER A 204 -15.71 -26.76 38.67
N ASP A 205 -14.41 -26.98 38.64
CA ASP A 205 -13.67 -27.72 37.60
C ASP A 205 -13.41 -26.95 36.28
N SER A 206 -13.88 -25.71 36.15
CA SER A 206 -13.59 -24.85 34.99
C SER A 206 -12.59 -23.76 35.33
N VAL A 207 -11.74 -23.44 34.36
CA VAL A 207 -10.66 -22.43 34.46
C VAL A 207 -11.01 -21.23 33.60
N TYR A 208 -10.94 -20.04 34.19
CA TYR A 208 -11.22 -18.79 33.50
C TYR A 208 -10.07 -17.82 33.63
N CYS A 209 -9.78 -17.09 32.56
CA CYS A 209 -8.88 -15.93 32.62
C CYS A 209 -9.56 -14.74 33.31
N GLU A 210 -8.77 -13.73 33.65
CA GLU A 210 -9.26 -12.54 34.37
C GLU A 210 -10.42 -11.86 33.63
N ASP A 211 -10.31 -11.73 32.29
CA ASP A 211 -11.33 -11.09 31.44
C ASP A 211 -12.65 -11.90 31.38
N CYS A 212 -12.56 -13.24 31.25
CA CYS A 212 -13.75 -14.10 31.23
C CYS A 212 -14.38 -14.30 32.63
N THR A 213 -13.65 -13.98 33.69
CA THR A 213 -14.17 -14.03 35.07
C THR A 213 -15.17 -12.91 35.33
N PHE A 214 -14.98 -11.79 34.70
CA PHE A 214 -15.96 -10.72 34.66
C PHE A 214 -16.89 -11.04 33.49
N GLU A 215 -18.14 -11.48 33.76
CA GLU A 215 -19.19 -11.66 32.77
C GLU A 215 -19.52 -10.35 32.01
N HIS A 216 -18.55 -9.77 31.35
CA HIS A 216 -18.77 -8.63 30.49
C HIS A 216 -18.42 -9.07 29.06
N ALA A 217 -19.46 -9.38 28.31
CA ALA A 217 -19.41 -9.14 26.88
C ALA A 217 -18.83 -7.73 26.67
N ASP A 218 -17.88 -7.57 25.74
CA ASP A 218 -17.44 -6.23 25.34
C ASP A 218 -18.71 -5.43 25.06
N PRO A 219 -18.97 -4.29 25.74
CA PRO A 219 -20.20 -3.53 25.53
C PRO A 219 -20.41 -3.16 24.06
N ASN A 220 -19.37 -3.26 23.23
CA ASN A 220 -19.42 -3.00 21.81
C ASN A 220 -19.90 -4.21 21.00
N GLU A 221 -19.77 -5.46 21.47
CA GLU A 221 -20.16 -6.67 20.70
C GLU A 221 -21.66 -6.68 20.35
N GLU A 222 -22.51 -6.17 21.22
CA GLU A 222 -23.96 -6.08 20.97
C GLU A 222 -24.29 -5.18 19.76
N TYR A 223 -23.42 -4.23 19.43
CA TYR A 223 -23.61 -3.22 18.38
C TYR A 223 -22.83 -3.53 17.11
N ILE A 224 -21.93 -4.53 17.12
CA ILE A 224 -21.20 -5.00 15.95
C ILE A 224 -21.95 -6.17 15.33
N HIS A 225 -22.49 -5.97 14.13
CA HIS A 225 -23.32 -6.94 13.45
C HIS A 225 -22.49 -7.92 12.61
N GLU A 226 -23.01 -9.13 12.39
CA GLU A 226 -22.43 -10.05 11.43
C GLU A 226 -22.38 -9.43 10.02
N TYR A 227 -21.37 -9.81 9.22
CA TYR A 227 -21.19 -9.35 7.86
C TYR A 227 -22.44 -9.64 7.01
N GLY A 228 -23.00 -8.63 6.38
CA GLY A 228 -24.23 -8.78 5.56
C GLY A 228 -25.00 -7.48 5.35
N TYR A 229 -24.42 -6.35 5.69
CA TYR A 229 -25.01 -5.03 5.49
C TYR A 229 -25.42 -4.80 4.03
N SER A 230 -26.63 -4.31 3.83
CA SER A 230 -27.17 -3.95 2.53
C SER A 230 -27.69 -2.52 2.56
N PRO A 231 -26.97 -1.54 1.99
CA PRO A 231 -27.40 -0.15 2.03
C PRO A 231 -28.70 0.05 1.24
N CYS A 232 -29.67 0.68 1.83
CA CYS A 232 -30.95 1.00 1.19
C CYS A 232 -31.29 2.49 1.19
N ILE A 233 -30.52 3.30 1.87
CA ILE A 233 -30.78 4.73 2.07
C ILE A 233 -29.60 5.54 1.53
N MET A 234 -29.89 6.66 0.87
CA MET A 234 -28.89 7.54 0.28
C MET A 234 -29.09 8.97 0.73
N PHE A 235 -27.98 9.61 1.10
CA PHE A 235 -27.94 11.03 1.38
C PHE A 235 -27.79 11.86 0.11
N ASN A 236 -28.46 12.98 0.05
CA ASN A 236 -28.26 13.99 -0.96
C ASN A 236 -27.95 15.38 -0.35
N GLU A 237 -27.92 16.42 -1.18
CA GLU A 237 -27.52 17.78 -0.82
C GLU A 237 -28.42 18.42 0.24
N GLY A 238 -28.71 18.04 1.29
CA GLY A 238 -29.57 18.62 2.33
C GLY A 238 -29.63 17.72 3.56
N ASN A 239 -28.77 16.70 3.61
CA ASN A 239 -28.83 15.64 4.63
C ASN A 239 -30.19 14.95 4.69
N GLU A 240 -30.95 14.98 3.59
CA GLU A 240 -32.21 14.27 3.49
C GLU A 240 -31.94 12.80 3.11
N LEU A 241 -32.49 11.89 3.86
CA LEU A 241 -32.53 10.46 3.52
C LEU A 241 -33.42 10.28 2.29
N ASN A 242 -32.84 9.73 1.23
CA ASN A 242 -33.59 9.44 0.01
C ASN A 242 -33.39 7.97 -0.38
N SER A 243 -34.46 7.22 -0.39
CA SER A 243 -34.46 5.78 -0.76
C SER A 243 -34.23 5.54 -2.26
N CYS A 244 -34.28 6.57 -3.09
CA CYS A 244 -34.11 6.46 -4.53
C CYS A 244 -33.00 7.36 -5.03
N PRO A 245 -31.88 6.80 -5.54
CA PRO A 245 -30.82 7.60 -6.14
C PRO A 245 -31.32 8.33 -7.37
N LYS A 246 -30.95 9.60 -7.52
CA LYS A 246 -31.21 10.35 -8.76
C LYS A 246 -30.41 9.74 -9.90
N LYS A 247 -31.01 9.59 -11.06
CA LYS A 247 -30.38 8.99 -12.22
C LYS A 247 -29.14 9.78 -12.63
N GLY A 248 -27.98 9.13 -12.67
CA GLY A 248 -26.70 9.69 -13.08
C GLY A 248 -26.00 10.50 -11.98
N GLU A 249 -26.58 10.64 -10.81
CA GLU A 249 -25.90 11.23 -9.65
C GLU A 249 -24.92 10.22 -9.04
N ARG A 250 -23.75 10.73 -8.62
CA ARG A 250 -22.68 9.92 -8.03
C ARG A 250 -22.81 9.91 -6.52
N TYR A 251 -22.82 8.71 -5.96
CA TYR A 251 -22.83 8.45 -4.53
C TYR A 251 -21.58 7.71 -4.11
N PHE A 252 -21.10 8.02 -2.91
CA PHE A 252 -19.93 7.42 -2.28
C PHE A 252 -20.35 6.80 -0.95
N GLY A 253 -20.17 5.50 -0.81
CA GLY A 253 -20.26 4.78 0.45
C GLY A 253 -18.86 4.45 0.93
N LEU A 254 -18.64 4.45 2.22
CA LEU A 254 -17.36 4.06 2.84
C LEU A 254 -17.53 2.79 3.65
N GLU A 255 -16.51 1.97 3.62
CA GLU A 255 -16.20 0.92 4.59
C GLU A 255 -14.89 1.34 5.23
N ILE A 256 -14.90 1.62 6.54
CA ILE A 256 -13.76 2.12 7.30
C ILE A 256 -13.40 1.04 8.31
N GLU A 257 -12.39 0.24 8.00
CA GLU A 257 -11.87 -0.78 8.92
C GLU A 257 -11.13 -0.10 10.07
N THR A 258 -11.47 -0.45 11.31
CA THR A 258 -10.93 0.15 12.53
C THR A 258 -10.84 -0.87 13.65
N GLU A 259 -10.00 -0.60 14.63
CA GLU A 259 -10.07 -1.17 15.97
C GLU A 259 -10.80 -0.18 16.87
N CYS A 260 -11.97 -0.56 17.39
CA CYS A 260 -12.71 0.27 18.31
C CYS A 260 -12.16 0.06 19.72
N THR A 261 -11.57 1.09 20.29
CA THR A 261 -10.95 1.10 21.63
C THR A 261 -11.79 1.88 22.64
N GLY A 262 -12.86 2.54 22.21
CA GLY A 262 -13.79 3.31 23.00
C GLY A 262 -15.22 2.80 22.82
N ASP A 263 -16.19 3.72 22.89
CA ASP A 263 -17.62 3.40 22.76
C ASP A 263 -18.06 3.46 21.29
N ILE A 264 -18.33 2.30 20.68
CA ILE A 264 -18.81 2.20 19.30
C ILE A 264 -20.18 2.87 19.11
N THR A 265 -21.00 2.93 20.16
CA THR A 265 -22.34 3.53 20.05
C THR A 265 -22.29 5.02 19.74
N GLU A 266 -21.23 5.73 20.20
CA GLU A 266 -21.02 7.13 19.84
C GLU A 266 -20.74 7.29 18.33
N VAL A 267 -20.04 6.32 17.71
CA VAL A 267 -19.72 6.33 16.29
C VAL A 267 -20.95 6.03 15.45
N ILE A 268 -21.79 5.08 15.90
CA ILE A 268 -23.00 4.64 15.19
C ILE A 268 -24.28 5.21 15.78
N GLU A 269 -24.22 6.30 16.56
CA GLU A 269 -25.36 6.96 17.23
C GLU A 269 -26.60 7.08 16.34
N ASN A 270 -26.40 7.15 15.03
CA ASN A 270 -27.47 7.16 14.05
C ASN A 270 -27.39 5.95 13.11
N GLU A 271 -27.91 4.81 13.52
CA GLU A 271 -27.97 3.56 12.75
C GLU A 271 -28.59 3.71 11.36
N ASN A 272 -29.33 4.76 11.08
CA ASN A 272 -29.80 5.05 9.72
C ASN A 272 -28.67 5.52 8.79
N TYR A 273 -27.53 5.96 9.35
CA TYR A 273 -26.43 6.54 8.61
C TYR A 273 -25.16 5.69 8.64
N TYR A 274 -24.94 4.99 9.75
CA TYR A 274 -23.75 4.21 10.03
C TYR A 274 -24.12 2.82 10.51
N TRP A 275 -23.26 1.87 10.21
CA TRP A 275 -23.41 0.49 10.60
C TRP A 275 -22.05 -0.07 10.95
N ALA A 276 -21.93 -0.78 12.03
CA ALA A 276 -20.72 -1.48 12.40
C ALA A 276 -20.87 -2.97 12.09
N THR A 277 -19.92 -3.54 11.36
CA THR A 277 -19.87 -4.98 11.07
C THR A 277 -18.55 -5.57 11.55
N ASP A 278 -18.58 -6.85 11.91
CA ASP A 278 -17.37 -7.60 12.21
C ASP A 278 -16.53 -7.83 10.93
N ASP A 279 -15.21 -7.63 11.04
CA ASP A 279 -14.26 -8.06 10.02
C ASP A 279 -13.04 -8.71 10.68
N SER A 280 -12.98 -10.04 10.59
CA SER A 280 -11.91 -10.87 11.15
C SER A 280 -10.52 -10.63 10.53
N SER A 281 -10.41 -9.83 9.47
CA SER A 281 -9.11 -9.44 8.89
C SER A 281 -8.42 -8.30 9.64
N ILE A 282 -9.15 -7.61 10.53
CA ILE A 282 -8.63 -6.50 11.32
C ILE A 282 -7.87 -7.05 12.54
N GLN A 283 -6.61 -6.68 12.68
CA GLN A 283 -5.81 -7.01 13.85
C GLN A 283 -6.02 -5.97 14.95
N CYS A 284 -6.52 -6.40 16.11
CA CYS A 284 -6.68 -5.56 17.27
C CYS A 284 -5.38 -5.55 18.08
N LEU A 285 -4.64 -4.44 18.02
CA LEU A 285 -3.34 -4.28 18.67
C LEU A 285 -3.41 -3.45 19.97
N ASN A 286 -4.57 -2.83 20.25
CA ASN A 286 -4.75 -1.91 21.37
C ASN A 286 -5.81 -2.40 22.37
N GLY A 287 -6.19 -3.68 22.28
CA GLY A 287 -7.14 -4.30 23.20
C GLY A 287 -8.60 -3.89 22.95
N GLY A 288 -8.89 -3.34 21.78
CA GLY A 288 -10.25 -3.04 21.32
C GLY A 288 -10.87 -4.19 20.50
N CYS A 289 -12.05 -3.95 19.93
CA CYS A 289 -12.74 -4.86 19.04
C CYS A 289 -12.59 -4.44 17.56
N ALA A 290 -12.54 -5.42 16.66
CA ALA A 290 -12.53 -5.19 15.23
C ALA A 290 -13.89 -4.66 14.77
N ALA A 291 -13.91 -3.57 14.04
CA ALA A 291 -15.11 -2.97 13.51
C ALA A 291 -14.90 -2.35 12.13
N GLU A 292 -15.69 -2.77 11.16
CA GLU A 292 -15.83 -2.09 9.87
C GLU A 292 -17.03 -1.13 9.94
N ILE A 293 -16.75 0.17 9.92
CA ILE A 293 -17.78 1.20 9.95
C ILE A 293 -18.28 1.44 8.52
N VAL A 294 -19.48 1.00 8.23
CA VAL A 294 -20.11 1.14 6.92
C VAL A 294 -21.02 2.35 6.91
N THR A 295 -20.83 3.25 5.97
CA THR A 295 -21.66 4.45 5.82
C THR A 295 -22.73 4.27 4.75
N GLN A 296 -23.83 4.99 4.89
CA GLN A 296 -24.79 5.09 3.79
C GLN A 296 -24.19 5.80 2.58
N PRO A 297 -24.52 5.38 1.35
CA PRO A 297 -24.07 6.07 0.14
C PRO A 297 -24.56 7.50 0.12
N THR A 298 -23.63 8.46 -0.06
CA THR A 298 -23.93 9.87 0.00
C THR A 298 -23.30 10.64 -1.15
N THR A 299 -23.87 11.79 -1.53
CA THR A 299 -23.35 12.60 -2.65
C THR A 299 -22.01 13.24 -2.27
N PHE A 300 -21.21 13.57 -3.30
CA PHE A 300 -19.94 14.27 -3.12
C PHE A 300 -20.08 15.57 -2.31
N LYS A 301 -21.13 16.35 -2.59
CA LYS A 301 -21.36 17.61 -1.88
C LYS A 301 -21.80 17.42 -0.44
N ALA A 302 -22.62 16.40 -0.17
CA ALA A 302 -23.07 16.09 1.17
C ALA A 302 -21.90 15.62 2.05
N TRP A 303 -20.92 14.89 1.52
CA TRP A 303 -19.71 14.53 2.25
C TRP A 303 -18.94 15.75 2.78
N HIS A 304 -18.91 16.86 2.06
CA HIS A 304 -18.27 18.11 2.53
C HIS A 304 -19.07 18.83 3.62
N ASN A 305 -20.35 18.51 3.77
CA ASN A 305 -21.24 19.07 4.79
C ASN A 305 -21.54 18.05 5.89
N TYR A 306 -20.82 16.92 5.91
CA TYR A 306 -21.03 15.86 6.89
C TYR A 306 -20.78 16.38 8.30
N SER A 307 -21.54 15.84 9.26
CA SER A 307 -21.43 16.24 10.65
C SER A 307 -20.02 16.03 11.20
N ASP A 308 -19.42 17.04 11.77
CA ASP A 308 -18.13 16.93 12.48
C ASP A 308 -18.24 15.92 13.62
N ALA A 309 -19.42 15.78 14.24
CA ALA A 309 -19.65 14.85 15.33
C ALA A 309 -19.33 13.39 14.99
N PHE A 310 -19.62 12.93 13.75
CA PHE A 310 -19.25 11.58 13.33
C PHE A 310 -17.72 11.40 13.29
N PHE A 311 -17.02 12.37 12.70
CA PHE A 311 -15.56 12.29 12.60
C PHE A 311 -14.87 12.43 13.95
N ASP A 312 -15.42 13.30 14.81
CA ASP A 312 -14.93 13.48 16.20
C ASP A 312 -15.16 12.18 17.00
N ALA A 313 -16.32 11.54 16.86
CA ALA A 313 -16.59 10.26 17.50
C ALA A 313 -15.66 9.15 16.98
N LEU A 314 -15.45 9.08 15.65
CA LEU A 314 -14.55 8.11 15.05
C LEU A 314 -13.11 8.28 15.55
N GLU A 315 -12.61 9.52 15.62
CA GLU A 315 -11.26 9.82 16.10
C GLU A 315 -11.10 9.53 17.60
N ASN A 316 -12.14 9.75 18.42
CA ASN A 316 -12.08 9.53 19.85
C ASN A 316 -12.22 8.07 20.27
N ASN A 317 -12.94 7.25 19.50
CA ASN A 317 -13.30 5.90 19.88
C ASN A 317 -12.62 4.81 19.05
N CYS A 318 -11.98 5.16 17.93
CA CYS A 318 -11.38 4.19 17.03
C CYS A 318 -9.92 4.53 16.73
N VAL A 319 -9.14 3.48 16.47
CA VAL A 319 -7.77 3.59 15.96
C VAL A 319 -7.64 2.74 14.69
N THR A 320 -6.62 3.03 13.89
CA THR A 320 -6.32 2.28 12.68
C THR A 320 -4.86 1.83 12.68
N ASN A 321 -4.60 0.71 12.04
CA ASN A 321 -3.27 0.16 11.86
C ASN A 321 -3.07 -0.33 10.42
N ASN A 322 -1.96 -0.98 10.13
CA ASN A 322 -1.61 -1.43 8.78
C ASN A 322 -2.51 -2.55 8.25
N SER A 323 -3.25 -3.27 9.12
CA SER A 323 -4.23 -4.26 8.68
C SER A 323 -5.53 -3.63 8.17
N CYS A 324 -5.81 -2.39 8.55
CA CYS A 324 -7.04 -1.68 8.25
C CYS A 324 -7.02 -1.04 6.85
N GLY A 325 -8.05 -1.29 6.06
CA GLY A 325 -8.30 -0.64 4.78
C GLY A 325 -9.45 0.37 4.86
N LEU A 326 -9.46 1.31 3.92
CA LEU A 326 -10.62 2.17 3.67
C LEU A 326 -11.08 1.92 2.24
N HIS A 327 -12.32 1.45 2.10
CA HIS A 327 -12.91 1.16 0.81
C HIS A 327 -13.93 2.24 0.43
N ILE A 328 -13.87 2.67 -0.83
CA ILE A 328 -14.81 3.69 -1.35
C ILE A 328 -15.64 3.07 -2.45
N HIS A 329 -16.92 2.93 -2.20
CA HIS A 329 -17.90 2.43 -3.14
C HIS A 329 -18.52 3.56 -3.95
N VAL A 330 -18.58 3.40 -5.27
CA VAL A 330 -19.21 4.34 -6.19
C VAL A 330 -20.29 3.61 -6.99
N ASN A 331 -21.51 4.15 -7.04
CA ASN A 331 -22.61 3.53 -7.76
C ASN A 331 -22.34 3.41 -9.27
N ARG A 332 -22.51 2.22 -9.83
CA ARG A 332 -22.22 1.89 -11.23
C ARG A 332 -22.97 2.73 -12.25
N ASN A 333 -24.24 3.07 -11.96
CA ASN A 333 -25.09 3.84 -12.88
C ASN A 333 -24.68 5.30 -13.06
N SER A 334 -23.71 5.81 -12.27
CA SER A 334 -23.13 7.15 -12.39
C SER A 334 -21.81 7.19 -13.14
N VAL A 335 -21.24 6.04 -13.48
CA VAL A 335 -19.90 5.93 -14.07
C VAL A 335 -19.94 4.93 -15.23
N SER A 336 -19.48 5.36 -16.42
CA SER A 336 -19.39 4.44 -17.55
C SER A 336 -18.24 3.43 -17.36
N ASP A 337 -18.39 2.23 -17.94
CA ASP A 337 -17.34 1.21 -17.97
C ASP A 337 -16.02 1.76 -18.54
N GLU A 338 -16.10 2.55 -19.58
CA GLU A 338 -14.94 3.21 -20.18
C GLU A 338 -14.22 4.14 -19.17
N THR A 339 -14.95 4.82 -18.31
CA THR A 339 -14.37 5.69 -17.29
C THR A 339 -13.63 4.87 -16.23
N ILE A 340 -14.21 3.75 -15.78
CA ILE A 340 -13.57 2.83 -14.84
C ILE A 340 -12.32 2.17 -15.44
N GLU A 341 -12.37 1.73 -16.68
CA GLU A 341 -11.21 1.18 -17.40
C GLU A 341 -10.05 2.18 -17.47
N LYS A 342 -10.36 3.46 -17.71
CA LYS A 342 -9.37 4.54 -17.69
C LYS A 342 -8.85 4.82 -16.28
N ALA A 343 -9.69 4.74 -15.26
CA ALA A 343 -9.26 4.89 -13.86
C ALA A 343 -8.34 3.73 -13.44
N MET A 344 -8.66 2.48 -13.80
CA MET A 344 -7.77 1.34 -13.60
C MET A 344 -6.42 1.54 -14.29
N LEU A 345 -6.43 1.99 -15.54
CA LEU A 345 -5.21 2.28 -16.29
C LEU A 345 -4.38 3.37 -15.61
N PHE A 346 -5.00 4.45 -15.14
CA PHE A 346 -4.33 5.54 -14.43
C PHE A 346 -3.69 5.05 -13.13
N ILE A 347 -4.45 4.38 -12.27
CA ILE A 347 -3.94 3.82 -11.01
C ILE A 347 -2.82 2.85 -11.29
N SER A 348 -3.00 1.92 -12.23
CA SER A 348 -1.99 0.91 -12.55
C SER A 348 -0.68 1.51 -13.06
N LYS A 349 -0.74 2.55 -13.87
CA LYS A 349 0.45 3.26 -14.39
C LYS A 349 1.18 4.10 -13.33
N HIS A 350 0.47 4.49 -12.30
CA HIS A 350 0.98 5.36 -11.24
C HIS A 350 0.91 4.70 -9.87
N TYR A 351 0.90 3.36 -9.86
CA TYR A 351 0.59 2.56 -8.69
C TYR A 351 1.40 2.97 -7.45
N GLU A 352 2.71 3.03 -7.56
CA GLU A 352 3.62 3.47 -6.50
C GLU A 352 3.25 4.86 -5.92
N LYS A 353 2.90 5.82 -6.77
CA LYS A 353 2.53 7.17 -6.32
C LYS A 353 1.13 7.22 -5.71
N VAL A 354 0.22 6.39 -6.22
CA VAL A 354 -1.12 6.26 -5.65
C VAL A 354 -1.05 5.60 -4.28
N THR A 355 -0.16 4.63 -4.09
CA THR A 355 0.03 3.97 -2.79
C THR A 355 0.63 4.91 -1.75
N ILE A 356 1.61 5.73 -2.13
CA ILE A 356 2.12 6.80 -1.26
C ILE A 356 1.01 7.81 -0.93
N PHE A 357 0.20 8.20 -1.92
CA PHE A 357 -0.97 9.07 -1.68
C PHE A 357 -1.95 8.46 -0.68
N ALA A 358 -2.17 7.17 -0.78
CA ALA A 358 -3.12 6.37 -0.01
C ALA A 358 -2.59 5.94 1.37
N ASP A 359 -1.36 6.29 1.73
CA ASP A 359 -0.63 5.82 2.94
C ASP A 359 -0.57 4.30 3.08
N ARG A 360 -0.69 3.58 1.98
CA ARG A 360 -0.67 2.12 2.03
C ARG A 360 0.75 1.61 1.83
N LEU A 361 1.24 0.84 2.78
CA LEU A 361 2.57 0.22 2.69
C LEU A 361 2.60 -0.78 1.52
N MET A 362 3.72 -0.79 0.78
CA MET A 362 3.87 -1.65 -0.42
C MET A 362 3.72 -3.14 -0.10
N CYS A 363 4.16 -3.58 1.07
CA CYS A 363 4.04 -4.98 1.50
C CYS A 363 2.59 -5.46 1.64
N ASN A 364 1.67 -4.60 2.11
CA ASN A 364 0.26 -4.95 2.29
C ASN A 364 -0.60 -4.80 1.03
N ILE A 365 -0.08 -4.09 0.01
CA ILE A 365 -0.82 -3.77 -1.20
C ILE A 365 -1.08 -4.99 -2.07
N CYS A 366 -0.09 -5.86 -2.24
CA CYS A 366 -0.20 -7.01 -3.14
C CYS A 366 -1.27 -8.00 -2.69
N SER A 367 -1.56 -8.06 -1.38
CA SER A 367 -2.54 -8.98 -0.81
C SER A 367 -3.97 -8.48 -0.88
N TYR A 368 -4.22 -7.17 -0.73
CA TYR A 368 -5.58 -6.62 -0.54
C TYR A 368 -6.01 -5.57 -1.55
N ALA A 369 -5.08 -4.97 -2.30
CA ALA A 369 -5.37 -3.91 -3.28
C ALA A 369 -4.43 -3.94 -4.50
N GLY A 370 -4.18 -5.11 -5.06
CA GLY A 370 -3.24 -5.37 -6.16
C GLY A 370 -3.46 -4.50 -7.41
N ASN A 371 -2.39 -4.30 -8.17
CA ASN A 371 -2.44 -3.53 -9.42
C ASN A 371 -3.29 -4.23 -10.47
N ASN A 372 -4.39 -3.62 -10.90
CA ASN A 372 -5.33 -4.21 -11.86
C ASN A 372 -4.65 -4.64 -13.18
N LEU A 373 -3.86 -3.76 -13.80
CA LEU A 373 -3.21 -4.07 -15.09
C LEU A 373 -2.18 -5.18 -14.94
N GLU A 374 -1.35 -5.16 -13.91
CA GLU A 374 -0.31 -6.19 -13.70
C GLU A 374 -0.97 -7.54 -13.43
N HIS A 375 -1.99 -7.59 -12.58
CA HIS A 375 -2.75 -8.82 -12.34
C HIS A 375 -3.42 -9.36 -13.62
N TYR A 376 -4.00 -8.47 -14.45
CA TYR A 376 -4.64 -8.89 -15.70
C TYR A 376 -3.62 -9.39 -16.75
N LYS A 377 -2.36 -8.97 -16.68
CA LYS A 377 -1.28 -9.48 -17.56
C LYS A 377 -0.99 -10.97 -17.35
N ASP A 378 -1.24 -11.49 -16.15
CA ASP A 378 -1.09 -12.93 -15.87
C ASP A 378 -2.05 -13.79 -16.74
N TYR A 379 -3.23 -13.25 -17.02
CA TYR A 379 -4.24 -13.88 -17.90
C TYR A 379 -4.07 -13.53 -19.38
N TYR A 380 -3.47 -12.39 -19.68
CA TYR A 380 -3.29 -11.85 -21.03
C TYR A 380 -1.85 -11.37 -21.28
N PRO A 381 -0.88 -12.27 -21.41
CA PRO A 381 0.56 -11.95 -21.32
C PRO A 381 1.15 -11.14 -22.49
N ASN A 382 0.42 -10.87 -23.57
CA ASN A 382 0.94 -10.14 -24.72
C ASN A 382 0.75 -8.64 -24.60
N SER A 383 1.62 -7.96 -23.84
CA SER A 383 1.55 -6.51 -23.60
C SER A 383 2.78 -5.79 -24.17
N LYS A 384 2.87 -5.72 -25.50
CA LYS A 384 3.98 -5.05 -26.20
C LYS A 384 3.66 -3.63 -26.66
N SER A 385 2.43 -3.14 -26.46
CA SER A 385 2.00 -1.82 -26.92
C SER A 385 0.93 -1.23 -26.02
N VAL A 386 0.83 0.10 -26.03
CA VAL A 386 -0.23 0.87 -25.34
C VAL A 386 -1.63 0.35 -25.66
N LYS A 387 -1.86 -0.01 -26.93
CA LYS A 387 -3.15 -0.54 -27.39
C LYS A 387 -3.47 -1.89 -26.75
N GLU A 388 -2.47 -2.74 -26.58
CA GLU A 388 -2.62 -4.04 -25.92
C GLU A 388 -2.89 -3.88 -24.44
N GLU A 389 -2.19 -3.01 -23.72
CA GLU A 389 -2.47 -2.72 -22.30
C GLU A 389 -3.89 -2.19 -22.08
N ILE A 390 -4.37 -1.28 -22.93
CA ILE A 390 -5.76 -0.83 -22.90
C ILE A 390 -6.73 -2.00 -23.11
N ASN A 391 -6.45 -2.89 -24.05
CA ASN A 391 -7.29 -4.07 -24.30
C ASN A 391 -7.24 -5.07 -23.15
N ILE A 392 -6.09 -5.21 -22.46
CA ILE A 392 -5.95 -6.06 -21.28
C ILE A 392 -6.84 -5.57 -20.15
N VAL A 393 -6.81 -4.26 -19.85
CA VAL A 393 -7.68 -3.68 -18.81
C VAL A 393 -9.17 -3.90 -19.13
N LYS A 394 -9.59 -3.68 -20.37
CA LYS A 394 -10.98 -3.92 -20.82
C LYS A 394 -11.41 -5.36 -20.61
N ARG A 395 -10.61 -6.32 -21.06
CA ARG A 395 -10.91 -7.75 -20.96
C ARG A 395 -10.83 -8.24 -19.51
N GLY A 396 -9.83 -7.76 -18.77
CA GLY A 396 -9.63 -8.13 -17.37
C GLY A 396 -10.80 -7.72 -16.50
N LYS A 397 -11.29 -6.49 -16.66
CA LYS A 397 -12.47 -5.98 -15.94
C LYS A 397 -13.69 -6.88 -16.10
N ASP A 398 -13.93 -7.42 -17.29
CA ASP A 398 -15.12 -8.21 -17.62
C ASP A 398 -14.96 -9.70 -17.29
N ASN A 399 -13.74 -10.24 -17.28
CA ASN A 399 -13.52 -11.70 -17.27
C ASN A 399 -12.66 -12.20 -16.08
N VAL A 400 -11.92 -11.33 -15.40
CA VAL A 400 -11.08 -11.75 -14.27
C VAL A 400 -11.79 -11.43 -12.97
N GLN A 401 -12.15 -12.50 -12.24
CA GLN A 401 -12.84 -12.37 -10.93
C GLN A 401 -11.81 -12.41 -9.80
N HIS A 402 -11.38 -11.24 -9.34
CA HIS A 402 -10.48 -11.10 -8.21
C HIS A 402 -10.85 -9.87 -7.39
N LYS A 403 -11.26 -10.10 -6.11
CA LYS A 403 -11.74 -9.01 -5.26
C LYS A 403 -10.63 -8.09 -4.70
N TYR A 404 -9.41 -8.61 -4.55
CA TYR A 404 -8.28 -7.90 -3.95
C TYR A 404 -7.48 -7.08 -4.97
N LEU A 405 -8.16 -6.24 -5.74
CA LEU A 405 -7.55 -5.32 -6.71
C LEU A 405 -7.82 -3.87 -6.28
N ALA A 406 -6.96 -2.95 -6.71
CA ALA A 406 -7.09 -1.52 -6.42
C ALA A 406 -8.48 -0.95 -6.77
N ILE A 407 -9.07 -1.45 -7.87
CA ILE A 407 -10.49 -1.25 -8.19
C ILE A 407 -11.12 -2.64 -8.36
N ASN A 408 -11.97 -3.01 -7.43
CA ASN A 408 -12.79 -4.21 -7.49
C ASN A 408 -14.09 -3.93 -8.27
N THR A 409 -14.40 -4.80 -9.24
CA THR A 409 -15.58 -4.67 -10.11
C THR A 409 -16.61 -5.78 -9.91
N LEU A 410 -16.48 -6.60 -8.89
CA LEU A 410 -17.34 -7.76 -8.69
C LEU A 410 -18.71 -7.38 -8.10
N HIS A 411 -18.81 -6.26 -7.37
CA HIS A 411 -20.08 -5.84 -6.80
C HIS A 411 -21.09 -5.48 -7.89
N LYS A 412 -22.31 -5.96 -7.75
CA LYS A 412 -23.38 -5.76 -8.74
C LYS A 412 -23.74 -4.30 -8.96
N ASN A 413 -23.74 -3.50 -7.89
CA ASN A 413 -24.28 -2.14 -7.88
C ASN A 413 -23.22 -1.05 -7.79
N THR A 414 -21.98 -1.41 -7.39
CA THR A 414 -20.88 -0.46 -7.15
C THR A 414 -19.59 -0.86 -7.82
N TYR A 415 -18.70 0.10 -7.99
CA TYR A 415 -17.26 -0.09 -8.13
C TYR A 415 -16.62 0.27 -6.81
N GLU A 416 -15.72 -0.56 -6.31
CA GLU A 416 -15.06 -0.41 -5.04
C GLU A 416 -13.58 -0.06 -5.23
N PHE A 417 -13.15 1.04 -4.64
CA PHE A 417 -11.76 1.48 -4.61
C PHE A 417 -11.13 1.05 -3.28
N ARG A 418 -10.22 0.07 -3.30
CA ARG A 418 -9.60 -0.57 -2.15
C ARG A 418 -8.19 -0.09 -1.84
N ILE A 419 -7.67 0.87 -2.59
CA ILE A 419 -6.26 1.25 -2.56
C ILE A 419 -5.86 2.02 -1.29
N PHE A 420 -6.80 2.53 -0.51
CA PHE A 420 -6.53 3.41 0.61
C PHE A 420 -6.25 2.63 1.91
N ASN A 421 -5.29 3.10 2.70
CA ASN A 421 -5.17 2.70 4.10
C ASN A 421 -6.28 3.34 4.90
N SER A 422 -6.76 2.65 5.94
CA SER A 422 -7.78 3.23 6.82
C SER A 422 -7.21 4.38 7.65
N THR A 423 -8.08 5.28 8.03
CA THR A 423 -7.74 6.44 8.86
C THR A 423 -9.00 6.96 9.55
N VAL A 424 -8.83 7.50 10.74
CA VAL A 424 -9.87 8.23 11.47
C VAL A 424 -9.83 9.75 11.20
N ASP A 425 -8.77 10.22 10.53
CA ASP A 425 -8.59 11.64 10.19
C ASP A 425 -9.58 12.09 9.10
N LYS A 426 -10.46 13.02 9.47
CA LYS A 426 -11.49 13.58 8.58
C LYS A 426 -10.93 14.15 7.28
N ASP A 427 -9.87 14.94 7.35
CA ASP A 427 -9.31 15.62 6.17
C ASP A 427 -8.71 14.61 5.20
N ARG A 428 -8.17 13.51 5.73
CA ARG A 428 -7.65 12.40 4.96
C ARG A 428 -8.76 11.60 4.29
N ILE A 429 -9.83 11.27 5.01
CA ILE A 429 -11.01 10.60 4.45
C ILE A 429 -11.59 11.42 3.30
N LEU A 430 -11.77 12.73 3.52
CA LEU A 430 -12.27 13.64 2.48
C LEU A 430 -11.31 13.74 1.29
N ALA A 431 -9.98 13.74 1.52
CA ALA A 431 -9.00 13.73 0.43
C ALA A 431 -9.11 12.46 -0.43
N TYR A 432 -9.42 11.30 0.16
CA TYR A 432 -9.61 10.05 -0.58
C TYR A 432 -10.90 10.06 -1.40
N ILE A 433 -12.01 10.53 -0.85
CA ILE A 433 -13.26 10.73 -1.60
C ILE A 433 -13.05 11.72 -2.76
N GLU A 434 -12.36 12.84 -2.49
CA GLU A 434 -12.02 13.84 -3.50
C GLU A 434 -11.11 13.26 -4.59
N PHE A 435 -10.16 12.39 -4.23
CA PHE A 435 -9.30 11.69 -5.20
C PHE A 435 -10.12 10.81 -6.15
N VAL A 436 -11.00 9.98 -5.61
CA VAL A 436 -11.85 9.10 -6.43
C VAL A 436 -12.74 9.92 -7.34
N ASN A 437 -13.40 10.97 -6.82
CA ASN A 437 -14.26 11.82 -7.63
C ASN A 437 -13.48 12.56 -8.73
N ALA A 438 -12.33 13.16 -8.39
CA ALA A 438 -11.48 13.87 -9.35
C ALA A 438 -10.95 12.93 -10.45
N LEU A 439 -10.52 11.73 -10.06
CA LEU A 439 -10.05 10.70 -11.00
C LEU A 439 -11.15 10.30 -11.98
N LEU A 440 -12.35 10.02 -11.48
CA LEU A 440 -13.48 9.64 -12.33
C LEU A 440 -13.91 10.79 -13.26
N GLU A 441 -13.94 12.02 -12.79
CA GLU A 441 -14.23 13.19 -13.64
C GLU A 441 -13.14 13.42 -14.70
N TYR A 442 -11.87 13.27 -14.31
CA TYR A 442 -10.73 13.42 -15.20
C TYR A 442 -10.73 12.35 -16.30
N CYS A 443 -10.97 11.08 -15.90
CA CYS A 443 -11.08 9.95 -16.81
C CYS A 443 -12.28 10.09 -17.77
N SER A 444 -13.41 10.61 -17.31
CA SER A 444 -14.60 10.80 -18.15
C SER A 444 -14.36 11.83 -19.27
N LYS A 445 -13.53 12.83 -19.03
CA LYS A 445 -13.19 13.92 -19.97
C LYS A 445 -11.98 13.58 -20.87
N SER A 446 -11.26 12.50 -20.61
CA SER A 446 -10.02 12.13 -21.29
C SER A 446 -10.20 10.87 -22.13
N ASN A 447 -9.43 10.70 -23.21
CA ASN A 447 -9.34 9.44 -23.92
C ASN A 447 -8.22 8.53 -23.36
N TYR A 448 -8.19 7.25 -23.74
CA TYR A 448 -7.21 6.28 -23.23
C TYR A 448 -5.76 6.69 -23.48
N LEU A 449 -5.44 7.26 -24.64
CA LEU A 449 -4.07 7.70 -24.96
C LEU A 449 -3.64 8.88 -24.10
N GLN A 450 -4.57 9.79 -23.78
CA GLN A 450 -4.31 10.87 -22.84
C GLN A 450 -4.02 10.33 -21.46
N ILE A 451 -4.88 9.45 -20.92
CA ILE A 451 -4.65 8.81 -19.62
C ILE A 451 -3.31 8.06 -19.58
N TYR A 452 -2.97 7.32 -20.63
CA TYR A 452 -1.72 6.57 -20.71
C TYR A 452 -0.47 7.46 -20.71
N LYS A 453 -0.53 8.63 -21.37
CA LYS A 453 0.60 9.57 -21.50
C LYS A 453 0.76 10.51 -20.31
N PHE A 454 -0.29 10.73 -19.56
CA PHE A 454 -0.28 11.65 -18.43
C PHE A 454 0.55 11.09 -17.28
N ASN A 455 1.14 11.99 -16.50
CA ASN A 455 1.78 11.63 -15.24
C ASN A 455 0.79 11.80 -14.07
N PHE A 456 1.15 11.29 -12.91
CA PHE A 456 0.33 11.38 -11.70
C PHE A 456 -0.09 12.83 -11.34
N TRP A 457 0.82 13.78 -11.51
CA TRP A 457 0.59 15.18 -11.18
C TRP A 457 -0.38 15.90 -12.12
N ASN A 458 -0.73 15.33 -13.27
CA ASN A 458 -1.79 15.89 -14.12
C ASN A 458 -3.16 15.86 -13.43
N LEU A 459 -3.40 14.88 -12.53
CA LEU A 459 -4.60 14.85 -11.70
C LEU A 459 -4.58 16.00 -10.68
N ALA A 460 -3.42 16.30 -10.09
CA ALA A 460 -3.26 17.44 -9.19
C ALA A 460 -3.51 18.79 -9.91
N GLU A 461 -2.99 18.95 -11.13
CA GLU A 461 -3.26 20.15 -11.93
C GLU A 461 -4.74 20.28 -12.31
N TYR A 462 -5.40 19.16 -12.60
CA TYR A 462 -6.86 19.15 -12.81
C TYR A 462 -7.60 19.57 -11.54
N ALA A 463 -7.29 18.98 -10.41
CA ALA A 463 -7.92 19.27 -9.12
C ALA A 463 -7.71 20.74 -8.68
N LYS A 464 -6.53 21.32 -8.95
CA LYS A 464 -6.19 22.71 -8.64
C LYS A 464 -7.11 23.73 -9.31
N GLY A 465 -7.66 23.39 -10.49
CA GLY A 465 -8.61 24.23 -11.21
C GLY A 465 -10.03 24.22 -10.62
N GLU A 466 -10.30 23.35 -9.65
CA GLU A 466 -11.63 23.09 -9.12
C GLU A 466 -11.67 23.34 -7.60
N ASN A 467 -12.37 24.37 -7.15
CA ASN A 467 -12.44 24.76 -5.73
C ASN A 467 -12.97 23.67 -4.78
N LYS A 468 -13.62 22.64 -5.31
CA LYS A 468 -14.21 21.52 -4.54
C LYS A 468 -13.21 20.47 -4.07
N TYR A 469 -11.93 20.57 -4.42
CA TYR A 469 -10.88 19.58 -4.14
C TYR A 469 -9.81 20.08 -3.16
N LYS A 470 -10.22 20.74 -2.09
CA LYS A 470 -9.28 21.38 -1.13
C LYS A 470 -8.45 20.38 -0.34
N HIS A 471 -9.07 19.26 0.13
CA HIS A 471 -8.39 18.23 0.93
C HIS A 471 -7.44 17.41 0.04
N LEU A 472 -7.88 17.05 -1.17
CA LEU A 472 -7.05 16.42 -2.19
C LEU A 472 -5.80 17.26 -2.49
N MET A 473 -5.96 18.57 -2.69
CA MET A 473 -4.84 19.46 -2.97
C MET A 473 -3.90 19.58 -1.79
N HIS A 474 -4.42 19.64 -0.58
CA HIS A 474 -3.59 19.62 0.64
C HIS A 474 -2.74 18.34 0.69
N ARG A 475 -3.35 17.18 0.46
CA ARG A 475 -2.66 15.89 0.42
C ARG A 475 -1.60 15.83 -0.69
N PHE A 476 -1.89 16.32 -1.89
CA PHE A 476 -0.89 16.40 -2.96
C PHE A 476 0.32 17.27 -2.58
N TYR A 477 0.11 18.37 -1.85
CA TYR A 477 1.22 19.21 -1.37
C TYR A 477 2.07 18.46 -0.33
N THR A 478 1.44 17.73 0.59
CA THR A 478 2.13 16.95 1.61
C THR A 478 3.03 15.91 0.97
N ILE A 479 2.48 15.01 0.15
CA ILE A 479 3.25 13.93 -0.49
C ILE A 479 4.32 14.45 -1.47
N LYS A 480 4.10 15.62 -2.09
CA LYS A 480 5.12 16.22 -2.96
C LYS A 480 6.38 16.60 -2.18
N ASN A 481 6.22 17.02 -0.94
CA ASN A 481 7.35 17.37 -0.06
C ASN A 481 8.02 16.12 0.54
N GLU A 482 7.32 14.99 0.61
CA GLU A 482 7.85 13.71 1.07
C GLU A 482 8.64 12.97 -0.03
N ILE A 483 8.24 13.13 -1.31
CA ILE A 483 8.86 12.44 -2.45
C ILE A 483 10.09 13.20 -3.01
N TYR A 484 10.21 14.50 -2.73
CA TYR A 484 11.26 15.39 -3.26
C TYR A 484 12.05 16.06 -2.15
#